data_20af3053b3db7e61bb53f553858d1aca
#
_entry.id   20af3053b3db7e61bb53f553858d1aca
#
_cell.length_a   1.000
_cell.length_b   1.000
_cell.length_c   1.000
_cell.angle_alpha   90.00
_cell.angle_beta   90.00
_cell.angle_gamma   90.00
#
_symmetry.space_group_name_H-M   'P 1'
#
loop_
_entity.id
_entity.type
_entity.pdbx_description
1 polymer ?
#
loop_
_entity_poly.entity_id
_entity_poly.type
_entity_poly.pdbx_seq_one_letter_code
_entity_poly.pdbx_strand_id
1 'polypeptide(L)'
;GPIYEKIDPVRFIGNYSSGKMGLALADECTARGAKVILIAGPVQQGTYFPMHQYHAVESAQEMFEAASAAFVHADAAILTAAVADYTPEQVADEKIKREKTGEMSLNLKPTRDIAAFLGNLKNDAEHCQRLLIGFALETHNEQMNAEDKLNRKNLDFIVLNSLNDKGAGFRCDTNKISIIDHQGKTDYPLKSKAEVAADIVDRLVKDLNSK
;
A
#
# COMPACT_ATOMS: atom_id res chain seq x y z
N GLY A 1 -2.25 4.49 2.62
CA GLY A 1 -2.15 5.43 3.73
C GLY A 1 -1.10 5.02 4.75
N PRO A 2 -0.85 5.84 5.78
CA PRO A 2 0.05 5.46 6.86
C PRO A 2 -0.57 4.34 7.70
N ILE A 3 0.28 3.61 8.43
CA ILE A 3 -0.08 2.67 9.48
C ILE A 3 0.66 3.09 10.74
N TYR A 4 0.02 2.93 11.89
CA TYR A 4 0.56 3.32 13.19
C TYR A 4 0.74 2.10 14.08
N GLU A 5 2.01 1.81 14.39
CA GLU A 5 2.38 0.74 15.32
C GLU A 5 2.56 1.32 16.72
N LYS A 6 1.63 1.07 17.60
CA LYS A 6 1.60 1.68 18.94
C LYS A 6 2.82 1.30 19.76
N ILE A 7 3.43 2.27 20.41
CA ILE A 7 4.43 2.11 21.48
C ILE A 7 3.73 2.16 22.83
N ASP A 8 2.82 3.12 22.99
CA ASP A 8 1.98 3.34 24.16
C ASP A 8 0.69 4.09 23.73
N PRO A 9 -0.26 4.44 24.61
CA PRO A 9 -1.50 5.12 24.24
C PRO A 9 -1.32 6.47 23.53
N VAL A 10 -0.10 7.04 23.50
CA VAL A 10 0.19 8.38 22.99
C VAL A 10 1.15 8.38 21.80
N ARG A 11 2.04 7.38 21.71
CA ARG A 11 3.14 7.34 20.73
C ARG A 11 3.07 6.09 19.87
N PHE A 12 3.50 6.24 18.63
CA PHE A 12 3.53 5.16 17.65
C PHE A 12 4.75 5.28 16.73
N ILE A 13 5.09 4.19 16.06
CA ILE A 13 5.96 4.15 14.89
C ILE A 13 5.07 4.25 13.66
N GLY A 14 5.43 5.10 12.71
CA GLY A 14 4.67 5.29 11.48
C GLY A 14 5.54 5.92 10.41
N ASN A 15 4.92 6.25 9.28
CA ASN A 15 5.58 6.85 8.13
C ASN A 15 4.89 8.14 7.68
N TYR A 16 5.51 8.85 6.74
CA TYR A 16 5.02 10.14 6.23
C TYR A 16 3.93 10.01 5.15
N SER A 17 3.41 8.83 4.89
CA SER A 17 2.37 8.64 3.88
C SER A 17 1.11 9.44 4.20
N SER A 18 0.56 10.13 3.21
CA SER A 18 -0.70 10.88 3.34
C SER A 18 -1.94 10.09 2.92
N GLY A 19 -1.75 8.94 2.26
CA GLY A 19 -2.85 8.14 1.69
C GLY A 19 -3.43 8.67 0.38
N LYS A 20 -3.05 9.88 -0.08
CA LYS A 20 -3.63 10.53 -1.26
C LYS A 20 -3.68 9.64 -2.51
N MET A 21 -2.61 8.86 -2.79
CA MET A 21 -2.58 7.98 -3.96
C MET A 21 -3.60 6.85 -3.87
N GLY A 22 -3.71 6.23 -2.69
CA GLY A 22 -4.69 5.16 -2.46
C GLY A 22 -6.13 5.66 -2.54
N LEU A 23 -6.41 6.88 -2.04
CA LEU A 23 -7.72 7.50 -2.16
C LEU A 23 -8.06 7.83 -3.63
N ALA A 24 -7.10 8.39 -4.39
CA ALA A 24 -7.29 8.66 -5.81
C ALA A 24 -7.58 7.39 -6.64
N LEU A 25 -6.90 6.28 -6.33
CA LEU A 25 -7.18 4.98 -6.95
C LEU A 25 -8.57 4.44 -6.59
N ALA A 26 -8.97 4.58 -5.32
CA ALA A 26 -10.30 4.16 -4.87
C ALA A 26 -11.40 4.96 -5.57
N ASP A 27 -11.23 6.28 -5.70
CA ASP A 27 -12.14 7.14 -6.43
C ASP A 27 -12.22 6.78 -7.91
N GLU A 28 -11.08 6.58 -8.57
CA GLU A 28 -11.02 6.22 -10.00
C GLU A 28 -11.68 4.86 -10.27
N CYS A 29 -11.39 3.84 -9.45
CA CYS A 29 -12.05 2.53 -9.56
C CYS A 29 -13.56 2.66 -9.38
N THR A 30 -14.01 3.43 -8.39
CA THR A 30 -15.45 3.64 -8.13
C THR A 30 -16.12 4.39 -9.27
N ALA A 31 -15.48 5.43 -9.81
CA ALA A 31 -15.98 6.20 -10.95
C ALA A 31 -16.18 5.32 -12.21
N ARG A 32 -15.37 4.25 -12.35
CA ARG A 32 -15.51 3.26 -13.44
C ARG A 32 -16.48 2.12 -13.11
N GLY A 33 -17.20 2.19 -11.98
CA GLY A 33 -18.25 1.22 -11.61
C GLY A 33 -17.75 0.00 -10.82
N ALA A 34 -16.50 -0.01 -10.34
CA ALA A 34 -16.01 -1.09 -9.50
C ALA A 34 -16.64 -1.03 -8.10
N LYS A 35 -16.88 -2.20 -7.50
CA LYS A 35 -17.24 -2.33 -6.08
C LYS A 35 -15.97 -2.30 -5.24
N VAL A 36 -15.61 -1.11 -4.76
CA VAL A 36 -14.35 -0.90 -4.02
C VAL A 36 -14.53 -1.21 -2.54
N ILE A 37 -13.68 -2.10 -2.02
CA ILE A 37 -13.46 -2.33 -0.59
C ILE A 37 -12.19 -1.55 -0.23
N LEU A 38 -12.35 -0.43 0.46
CA LEU A 38 -11.22 0.41 0.88
C LEU A 38 -10.79 0.06 2.30
N ILE A 39 -9.57 -0.44 2.44
CA ILE A 39 -8.93 -0.70 3.73
C ILE A 39 -7.87 0.40 3.93
N ALA A 40 -8.08 1.28 4.89
CA ALA A 40 -7.23 2.45 5.07
C ALA A 40 -6.83 2.65 6.53
N GLY A 41 -5.54 2.93 6.73
CA GLY A 41 -5.04 3.46 7.98
C GLY A 41 -5.49 4.91 8.20
N PRO A 42 -5.03 5.58 9.26
CA PRO A 42 -5.43 6.94 9.59
C PRO A 42 -5.07 7.92 8.48
N VAL A 43 -6.06 8.38 7.73
CA VAL A 43 -5.95 9.39 6.67
C VAL A 43 -6.76 10.61 7.01
N GLN A 44 -6.27 11.81 6.62
CA GLN A 44 -6.94 13.08 6.92
C GLN A 44 -8.02 13.43 5.92
N GLN A 45 -8.00 12.84 4.73
CA GLN A 45 -8.93 13.11 3.63
C GLN A 45 -9.81 11.88 3.40
N GLY A 46 -11.04 12.10 2.95
CA GLY A 46 -11.93 11.05 2.47
C GLY A 46 -11.84 10.88 0.95
N THR A 47 -12.62 9.94 0.44
CA THR A 47 -12.87 9.73 -0.99
C THR A 47 -13.96 10.67 -1.50
N TYR A 48 -13.94 11.00 -2.79
CA TYR A 48 -15.02 11.79 -3.44
C TYR A 48 -16.28 10.94 -3.63
N PHE A 49 -16.13 9.65 -3.86
CA PHE A 49 -17.23 8.72 -4.07
C PHE A 49 -17.44 7.84 -2.84
N PRO A 50 -18.70 7.43 -2.54
CA PRO A 50 -18.94 6.45 -1.49
C PRO A 50 -18.35 5.09 -1.90
N MET A 51 -17.63 4.47 -1.00
CA MET A 51 -17.06 3.14 -1.20
C MET A 51 -18.12 2.06 -0.97
N HIS A 52 -18.00 0.92 -1.66
CA HIS A 52 -18.85 -0.24 -1.40
C HIS A 52 -18.70 -0.73 0.04
N GLN A 53 -17.44 -0.79 0.52
CA GLN A 53 -17.11 -1.04 1.94
C GLN A 53 -15.90 -0.19 2.33
N TYR A 54 -15.86 0.23 3.60
CA TYR A 54 -14.75 0.95 4.17
C TYR A 54 -14.34 0.31 5.51
N HIS A 55 -13.09 -0.11 5.60
CA HIS A 55 -12.48 -0.67 6.79
C HIS A 55 -11.39 0.28 7.28
N ALA A 56 -11.68 0.98 8.38
CA ALA A 56 -10.66 1.76 9.08
C ALA A 56 -9.80 0.80 9.92
N VAL A 57 -8.49 0.87 9.74
CA VAL A 57 -7.50 0.08 10.47
C VAL A 57 -6.41 1.01 11.01
N GLU A 58 -5.71 0.60 12.04
CA GLU A 58 -4.63 1.41 12.62
C GLU A 58 -3.28 0.73 12.47
N SER A 59 -3.21 -0.59 12.71
CA SER A 59 -1.98 -1.38 12.71
C SER A 59 -1.80 -2.23 11.44
N ALA A 60 -0.56 -2.70 11.22
CA ALA A 60 -0.23 -3.67 10.17
C ALA A 60 -0.99 -4.99 10.36
N GLN A 61 -1.20 -5.42 11.60
CA GLN A 61 -1.94 -6.63 11.90
C GLN A 61 -3.42 -6.51 11.50
N GLU A 62 -4.08 -5.41 11.86
CA GLU A 62 -5.47 -5.15 11.47
C GLU A 62 -5.60 -5.05 9.94
N MET A 63 -4.64 -4.39 9.27
CA MET A 63 -4.63 -4.31 7.80
C MET A 63 -4.42 -5.68 7.17
N PHE A 64 -3.54 -6.52 7.73
CA PHE A 64 -3.33 -7.88 7.26
C PHE A 64 -4.62 -8.71 7.34
N GLU A 65 -5.34 -8.66 8.47
CA GLU A 65 -6.58 -9.40 8.67
C GLU A 65 -7.68 -8.94 7.71
N ALA A 66 -7.89 -7.62 7.61
CA ALA A 66 -8.88 -7.06 6.70
C ALA A 66 -8.56 -7.33 5.22
N ALA A 67 -7.30 -7.18 4.80
CA ALA A 67 -6.87 -7.44 3.43
C ALA A 67 -6.99 -8.92 3.06
N SER A 68 -6.60 -9.83 3.97
CA SER A 68 -6.71 -11.27 3.74
C SER A 68 -8.16 -11.72 3.59
N ALA A 69 -9.06 -11.21 4.45
CA ALA A 69 -10.49 -11.52 4.37
C ALA A 69 -11.14 -10.96 3.09
N ALA A 70 -10.77 -9.75 2.66
CA ALA A 70 -11.33 -9.12 1.48
C ALA A 70 -10.81 -9.75 0.17
N PHE A 71 -9.54 -10.14 0.11
CA PHE A 71 -8.90 -10.61 -1.12
C PHE A 71 -9.52 -11.88 -1.68
N VAL A 72 -10.01 -12.78 -0.83
CA VAL A 72 -10.67 -14.03 -1.27
C VAL A 72 -11.98 -13.80 -2.03
N HIS A 73 -12.51 -12.59 -2.01
CA HIS A 73 -13.76 -12.21 -2.69
C HIS A 73 -13.56 -11.10 -3.74
N ALA A 74 -12.31 -10.66 -3.96
CA ALA A 74 -11.99 -9.57 -4.88
C ALA A 74 -11.41 -10.10 -6.19
N ASP A 75 -11.64 -9.39 -7.30
CA ASP A 75 -11.00 -9.66 -8.59
C ASP A 75 -9.57 -9.14 -8.64
N ALA A 76 -9.30 -8.07 -7.88
CA ALA A 76 -7.99 -7.45 -7.79
C ALA A 76 -7.74 -6.78 -6.44
N ALA A 77 -6.47 -6.64 -6.07
CA ALA A 77 -6.03 -5.82 -4.94
C ALA A 77 -4.89 -4.89 -5.35
N ILE A 78 -4.98 -3.61 -4.92
CA ILE A 78 -3.96 -2.59 -5.15
C ILE A 78 -3.38 -2.19 -3.78
N LEU A 79 -2.12 -2.53 -3.54
CA LEU A 79 -1.44 -2.38 -2.26
C LEU A 79 -0.64 -1.07 -2.21
N THR A 80 -1.28 0.02 -1.75
CA THR A 80 -0.68 1.36 -1.68
C THR A 80 -0.34 1.81 -0.26
N ALA A 81 -0.67 0.99 0.73
CA ALA A 81 -0.39 1.34 2.12
C ALA A 81 1.11 1.35 2.39
N ALA A 82 1.59 2.35 3.12
CA ALA A 82 2.93 2.36 3.65
C ALA A 82 2.91 1.66 5.01
N VAL A 83 3.05 0.36 4.99
CA VAL A 83 3.08 -0.50 6.18
C VAL A 83 4.49 -0.48 6.76
N ALA A 84 4.61 -0.33 8.08
CA ALA A 84 5.89 -0.43 8.76
C ALA A 84 6.39 -1.89 8.75
N ASP A 85 7.67 -2.11 8.47
CA ASP A 85 8.28 -3.45 8.47
C ASP A 85 8.43 -4.03 9.88
N TYR A 86 8.36 -3.16 10.90
CA TYR A 86 8.54 -3.51 12.30
C TYR A 86 7.47 -2.89 13.19
N THR A 87 7.06 -3.64 14.21
CA THR A 87 6.14 -3.20 15.28
C THR A 87 6.78 -3.43 16.64
N PRO A 88 6.46 -2.66 17.68
CA PRO A 88 6.90 -2.96 19.05
C PRO A 88 6.50 -4.37 19.46
N GLU A 89 7.45 -5.08 20.06
CA GLU A 89 7.20 -6.44 20.59
C GLU A 89 6.15 -6.41 21.71
N GLN A 90 6.18 -5.36 22.52
CA GLN A 90 5.22 -5.09 23.59
C GLN A 90 4.75 -3.65 23.50
N VAL A 91 3.45 -3.44 23.62
CA VAL A 91 2.81 -2.13 23.70
C VAL A 91 2.56 -1.84 25.18
N ALA A 92 2.98 -0.69 25.66
CA ALA A 92 2.73 -0.30 27.06
C ALA A 92 1.27 0.15 27.22
N ASP A 93 0.62 -0.29 28.30
CA ASP A 93 -0.76 0.07 28.63
C ASP A 93 -0.89 1.54 29.08
N GLU A 94 0.20 2.10 29.61
CA GLU A 94 0.28 3.48 30.06
C GLU A 94 1.39 4.24 29.30
N LYS A 95 1.24 5.57 29.25
CA LYS A 95 2.28 6.44 28.68
C LYS A 95 3.62 6.24 29.38
N ILE A 96 4.63 5.80 28.65
CA ILE A 96 5.97 5.60 29.15
C ILE A 96 6.54 6.97 29.61
N LYS A 97 6.90 7.07 30.88
CA LYS A 97 7.50 8.27 31.44
C LYS A 97 9.01 8.30 31.16
N ARG A 98 9.55 9.49 31.00
CA ARG A 98 10.99 9.67 30.84
C ARG A 98 11.71 9.21 32.14
N GLU A 99 12.61 8.27 32.02
CA GLU A 99 13.46 7.86 33.12
C GLU A 99 14.57 8.90 33.38
N LYS A 100 15.12 8.91 34.60
CA LYS A 100 16.24 9.81 34.98
C LYS A 100 17.52 9.52 34.20
N THR A 101 17.70 8.30 33.71
CA THR A 101 18.86 7.85 32.91
C THR A 101 18.87 8.43 31.50
N GLY A 102 17.72 8.91 30.98
CA GLY A 102 17.62 9.62 29.72
C GLY A 102 17.59 8.73 28.47
N GLU A 103 17.89 7.45 28.54
CA GLU A 103 17.86 6.50 27.43
C GLU A 103 16.58 5.67 27.46
N MET A 104 16.08 5.30 26.28
CA MET A 104 14.95 4.40 26.10
C MET A 104 15.28 3.43 24.97
N SER A 105 15.14 2.13 25.24
CA SER A 105 15.26 1.08 24.24
C SER A 105 13.89 0.50 23.93
N LEU A 106 13.64 0.22 22.65
CA LEU A 106 12.40 -0.36 22.17
C LEU A 106 12.71 -1.63 21.39
N ASN A 107 12.22 -2.77 21.85
CA ASN A 107 12.34 -4.03 21.14
C ASN A 107 11.27 -4.09 20.05
N LEU A 108 11.71 -4.38 18.82
CA LEU A 108 10.85 -4.46 17.66
C LEU A 108 10.84 -5.89 17.11
N LYS A 109 9.70 -6.32 16.60
CA LYS A 109 9.53 -7.56 15.84
C LYS A 109 9.04 -7.23 14.43
N PRO A 110 9.34 -8.07 13.41
CA PRO A 110 8.84 -7.86 12.07
C PRO A 110 7.31 -7.96 12.01
N THR A 111 6.69 -7.15 11.17
CA THR A 111 5.29 -7.24 10.80
C THR A 111 5.06 -8.34 9.77
N ARG A 112 3.80 -8.74 9.54
CA ARG A 112 3.46 -9.68 8.48
C ARG A 112 3.55 -8.99 7.12
N ASP A 113 4.22 -9.63 6.16
CA ASP A 113 4.26 -9.15 4.77
C ASP A 113 2.94 -9.47 4.05
N ILE A 114 2.04 -8.47 4.02
CA ILE A 114 0.71 -8.58 3.41
C ILE A 114 0.82 -8.96 1.93
N ALA A 115 1.71 -8.29 1.19
CA ALA A 115 1.88 -8.51 -0.24
C ALA A 115 2.36 -9.92 -0.54
N ALA A 116 3.35 -10.44 0.20
CA ALA A 116 3.84 -11.80 0.05
C ALA A 116 2.76 -12.83 0.41
N PHE A 117 1.99 -12.59 1.47
CA PHE A 117 0.89 -13.47 1.85
C PHE A 117 -0.20 -13.54 0.78
N LEU A 118 -0.67 -12.40 0.27
CA LEU A 118 -1.68 -12.36 -0.78
C LEU A 118 -1.16 -12.94 -2.10
N GLY A 119 0.12 -12.72 -2.42
CA GLY A 119 0.78 -13.32 -3.57
C GLY A 119 0.86 -14.85 -3.50
N ASN A 120 1.04 -15.40 -2.29
CA ASN A 120 0.98 -16.85 -2.08
C ASN A 120 -0.43 -17.41 -2.24
N LEU A 121 -1.47 -16.67 -1.83
CA LEU A 121 -2.87 -17.07 -2.06
C LEU A 121 -3.21 -17.16 -3.55
N LYS A 122 -2.59 -16.39 -4.41
CA LYS A 122 -2.75 -16.50 -5.87
C LYS A 122 -2.25 -17.82 -6.46
N ASN A 123 -1.39 -18.57 -5.76
CA ASN A 123 -0.95 -19.89 -6.20
C ASN A 123 -2.04 -20.96 -6.02
N ASP A 124 -3.07 -20.67 -5.24
CA ASP A 124 -4.25 -21.53 -5.13
C ASP A 124 -5.09 -21.46 -6.42
N ALA A 125 -5.50 -22.62 -6.93
CA ALA A 125 -6.31 -22.73 -8.15
C ALA A 125 -7.63 -21.90 -8.07
N GLU A 126 -8.20 -21.74 -6.88
CA GLU A 126 -9.39 -20.93 -6.63
C GLU A 126 -9.14 -19.42 -6.77
N HIS A 127 -7.87 -18.96 -6.59
CA HIS A 127 -7.50 -17.55 -6.52
C HIS A 127 -6.56 -17.09 -7.64
N CYS A 128 -6.11 -17.99 -8.52
CA CYS A 128 -5.09 -17.72 -9.53
C CYS A 128 -5.48 -16.65 -10.58
N GLN A 129 -6.76 -16.38 -10.74
CA GLN A 129 -7.27 -15.34 -11.65
C GLN A 129 -7.22 -13.93 -11.07
N ARG A 130 -6.97 -13.77 -9.77
CA ARG A 130 -6.95 -12.46 -9.12
C ARG A 130 -5.69 -11.68 -9.50
N LEU A 131 -5.85 -10.36 -9.63
CA LEU A 131 -4.71 -9.46 -9.85
C LEU A 131 -4.22 -8.89 -8.52
N LEU A 132 -2.90 -8.83 -8.37
CA LEU A 132 -2.24 -8.24 -7.21
C LEU A 132 -1.23 -7.19 -7.66
N ILE A 133 -1.51 -5.94 -7.33
CA ILE A 133 -0.72 -4.79 -7.74
C ILE A 133 0.01 -4.24 -6.51
N GLY A 134 1.34 -4.10 -6.62
CA GLY A 134 2.17 -3.52 -5.57
C GLY A 134 2.58 -2.09 -5.87
N PHE A 135 3.07 -1.41 -4.83
CA PHE A 135 3.76 -0.13 -4.93
C PHE A 135 5.17 -0.23 -4.36
N ALA A 136 6.11 0.41 -5.01
CA ALA A 136 7.47 0.59 -4.52
C ALA A 136 7.80 2.08 -4.49
N LEU A 137 8.37 2.53 -3.37
CA LEU A 137 8.96 3.84 -3.21
C LEU A 137 10.43 3.61 -2.89
N GLU A 138 11.30 3.92 -3.83
CA GLU A 138 12.72 3.60 -3.76
C GLU A 138 13.57 4.86 -3.90
N THR A 139 14.80 4.78 -3.41
CA THR A 139 15.80 5.87 -3.48
C THR A 139 17.08 5.44 -4.20
N HIS A 140 17.34 4.14 -4.24
CA HIS A 140 18.54 3.53 -4.86
C HIS A 140 18.18 2.22 -5.51
N ASN A 141 18.84 1.86 -6.63
CA ASN A 141 18.60 0.62 -7.37
C ASN A 141 17.11 0.35 -7.64
N GLU A 142 16.37 1.41 -7.94
CA GLU A 142 14.91 1.49 -7.91
C GLU A 142 14.26 0.39 -8.75
N GLN A 143 14.70 0.21 -9.99
CA GLN A 143 14.16 -0.79 -10.90
C GLN A 143 14.44 -2.21 -10.42
N MET A 144 15.68 -2.50 -10.04
CA MET A 144 16.06 -3.83 -9.55
C MET A 144 15.30 -4.23 -8.30
N ASN A 145 15.15 -3.30 -7.35
CA ASN A 145 14.37 -3.53 -6.13
C ASN A 145 12.89 -3.76 -6.43
N ALA A 146 12.32 -3.04 -7.40
CA ALA A 146 10.93 -3.21 -7.81
C ALA A 146 10.71 -4.55 -8.51
N GLU A 147 11.62 -4.97 -9.40
CA GLU A 147 11.60 -6.28 -10.07
C GLU A 147 11.74 -7.44 -9.07
N ASP A 148 12.63 -7.31 -8.06
CA ASP A 148 12.74 -8.30 -6.98
C ASP A 148 11.43 -8.42 -6.19
N LYS A 149 10.81 -7.30 -5.83
CA LYS A 149 9.51 -7.29 -5.16
C LYS A 149 8.41 -7.90 -6.02
N LEU A 150 8.35 -7.57 -7.32
CA LEU A 150 7.41 -8.14 -8.29
C LEU A 150 7.45 -9.66 -8.26
N ASN A 151 8.64 -10.24 -8.39
CA ASN A 151 8.85 -11.68 -8.45
C ASN A 151 8.60 -12.34 -7.09
N ARG A 152 9.24 -11.85 -6.04
CA ARG A 152 9.19 -12.45 -4.69
C ARG A 152 7.80 -12.44 -4.07
N LYS A 153 6.99 -11.43 -4.41
CA LYS A 153 5.63 -11.26 -3.88
C LYS A 153 4.54 -11.70 -4.86
N ASN A 154 4.89 -12.32 -5.98
CA ASN A 154 3.97 -12.81 -7.02
C ASN A 154 2.95 -11.74 -7.46
N LEU A 155 3.44 -10.51 -7.71
CA LEU A 155 2.61 -9.39 -8.19
C LEU A 155 2.39 -9.53 -9.70
N ASP A 156 1.28 -9.02 -10.23
CA ASP A 156 1.03 -8.93 -11.67
C ASP A 156 1.79 -7.74 -12.28
N PHE A 157 1.80 -6.62 -11.57
CA PHE A 157 2.68 -5.49 -11.84
C PHE A 157 2.94 -4.68 -10.58
N ILE A 158 3.99 -3.87 -10.63
CA ILE A 158 4.38 -2.96 -9.54
C ILE A 158 4.49 -1.54 -10.06
N VAL A 159 3.94 -0.60 -9.30
CA VAL A 159 4.03 0.84 -9.56
C VAL A 159 5.23 1.37 -8.79
N LEU A 160 6.26 1.74 -9.52
CA LEU A 160 7.46 2.34 -8.97
C LEU A 160 7.32 3.86 -8.94
N ASN A 161 7.55 4.45 -7.76
CA ASN A 161 7.62 5.87 -7.53
C ASN A 161 9.00 6.22 -7.01
N SER A 162 9.69 7.16 -7.65
CA SER A 162 11.03 7.60 -7.25
C SER A 162 10.96 8.84 -6.36
N LEU A 163 11.65 8.81 -5.23
CA LEU A 163 11.85 9.99 -4.39
C LEU A 163 12.86 10.99 -4.99
N ASN A 164 13.62 10.58 -6.01
CA ASN A 164 14.59 11.44 -6.70
C ASN A 164 13.92 12.42 -7.67
N ASP A 165 12.67 12.17 -8.06
CA ASP A 165 11.92 13.04 -8.96
C ASP A 165 11.29 14.22 -8.20
N LYS A 166 11.65 15.45 -8.57
CA LYS A 166 11.04 16.67 -8.00
C LYS A 166 9.54 16.69 -8.30
N GLY A 167 8.72 16.87 -7.24
CA GLY A 167 7.26 16.88 -7.35
C GLY A 167 6.60 15.50 -7.20
N ALA A 168 7.39 14.43 -7.04
CA ALA A 168 6.91 13.12 -6.66
C ALA A 168 7.11 12.89 -5.16
N GLY A 169 6.19 12.16 -4.50
CA GLY A 169 6.32 11.79 -3.10
C GLY A 169 5.03 11.86 -2.29
N PHE A 170 5.13 11.58 -0.99
CA PHE A 170 3.97 11.38 -0.11
C PHE A 170 3.09 12.62 0.07
N ARG A 171 3.67 13.82 0.12
CA ARG A 171 2.96 15.07 0.41
C ARG A 171 2.59 15.89 -0.81
N CYS A 172 3.10 15.51 -2.01
CA CYS A 172 2.80 16.20 -3.26
C CYS A 172 1.42 15.76 -3.80
N ASP A 173 0.78 16.65 -4.58
CA ASP A 173 -0.44 16.34 -5.29
C ASP A 173 -0.18 15.74 -6.69
N THR A 174 1.09 15.76 -7.10
CA THR A 174 1.59 15.14 -8.32
C THR A 174 2.38 13.87 -8.03
N ASN A 175 2.55 13.04 -9.05
CA ASN A 175 3.39 11.86 -9.01
C ASN A 175 3.98 11.57 -10.39
N LYS A 176 5.15 10.94 -10.42
CA LYS A 176 5.79 10.37 -11.61
C LYS A 176 6.05 8.91 -11.34
N ILE A 177 5.51 8.05 -12.18
CA ILE A 177 5.55 6.62 -11.96
C ILE A 177 6.16 5.86 -13.14
N SER A 178 6.62 4.65 -12.85
CA SER A 178 6.84 3.61 -13.84
C SER A 178 6.03 2.39 -13.46
N ILE A 179 5.40 1.73 -14.42
CA ILE A 179 4.78 0.41 -14.23
C ILE A 179 5.77 -0.64 -14.72
N ILE A 180 6.08 -1.60 -13.85
CA ILE A 180 6.99 -2.71 -14.14
C ILE A 180 6.19 -4.01 -14.01
N ASP A 181 6.27 -4.86 -15.02
CA ASP A 181 5.71 -6.20 -15.07
C ASP A 181 6.75 -7.21 -15.57
N HIS A 182 6.35 -8.47 -15.77
CA HIS A 182 7.22 -9.53 -16.27
C HIS A 182 7.65 -9.35 -17.76
N GLN A 183 7.08 -8.38 -18.47
CA GLN A 183 7.40 -8.09 -19.88
C GLN A 183 8.33 -6.87 -20.02
N GLY A 184 8.40 -6.04 -18.98
CA GLY A 184 9.26 -4.86 -18.98
C GLY A 184 8.75 -3.69 -18.16
N LYS A 185 9.23 -2.49 -18.52
CA LYS A 185 8.98 -1.23 -17.83
C LYS A 185 8.32 -0.23 -18.77
N THR A 186 7.30 0.44 -18.27
CA THR A 186 6.64 1.58 -18.96
C THR A 186 6.72 2.81 -18.07
N ASP A 187 7.30 3.90 -18.59
CA ASP A 187 7.45 5.16 -17.86
C ASP A 187 6.29 6.11 -18.18
N TYR A 188 5.81 6.83 -17.16
CA TYR A 188 4.77 7.83 -17.27
C TYR A 188 5.32 9.21 -16.86
N PRO A 189 4.88 10.30 -17.51
CA PRO A 189 5.31 11.64 -17.14
C PRO A 189 4.75 12.06 -15.77
N LEU A 190 5.29 13.16 -15.23
CA LEU A 190 4.76 13.79 -14.02
C LEU A 190 3.32 14.27 -14.29
N LYS A 191 2.38 13.79 -13.49
CA LYS A 191 0.94 14.09 -13.57
C LYS A 191 0.34 14.31 -12.17
N SER A 192 -0.89 14.79 -12.10
CA SER A 192 -1.65 14.77 -10.87
C SER A 192 -1.89 13.33 -10.39
N LYS A 193 -2.12 13.13 -9.10
CA LYS A 193 -2.42 11.80 -8.56
C LYS A 193 -3.70 11.19 -9.12
N ALA A 194 -4.66 12.03 -9.51
CA ALA A 194 -5.88 11.57 -10.18
C ALA A 194 -5.58 11.01 -11.58
N GLU A 195 -4.78 11.72 -12.39
CA GLU A 195 -4.36 11.22 -13.71
C GLU A 195 -3.48 9.97 -13.61
N VAL A 196 -2.60 9.90 -12.61
CA VAL A 196 -1.79 8.70 -12.33
C VAL A 196 -2.69 7.53 -11.93
N ALA A 197 -3.74 7.78 -11.14
CA ALA A 197 -4.72 6.76 -10.79
C ALA A 197 -5.43 6.23 -12.04
N ALA A 198 -5.81 7.11 -12.99
CA ALA A 198 -6.41 6.71 -14.25
C ALA A 198 -5.46 5.82 -15.07
N ASP A 199 -4.17 6.18 -15.23
CA ASP A 199 -3.17 5.37 -15.94
C ASP A 199 -3.03 3.95 -15.31
N ILE A 200 -3.01 3.87 -13.97
CA ILE A 200 -2.90 2.59 -13.26
C ILE A 200 -4.17 1.74 -13.43
N VAL A 201 -5.34 2.37 -13.35
CA VAL A 201 -6.62 1.66 -13.50
C VAL A 201 -6.84 1.26 -14.96
N ASP A 202 -6.38 2.03 -15.95
CA ASP A 202 -6.37 1.62 -17.37
C ASP A 202 -5.59 0.32 -17.55
N ARG A 203 -4.41 0.21 -16.93
CA ARG A 203 -3.62 -0.99 -16.97
C ARG A 203 -4.32 -2.16 -16.27
N LEU A 204 -4.89 -1.94 -15.09
CA LEU A 204 -5.64 -2.93 -14.34
C LEU A 204 -6.81 -3.50 -15.17
N VAL A 205 -7.61 -2.63 -15.78
CA VAL A 205 -8.77 -3.03 -16.61
C VAL A 205 -8.31 -3.84 -17.83
N LYS A 206 -7.23 -3.42 -18.49
CA LYS A 206 -6.65 -4.17 -19.60
C LYS A 206 -6.28 -5.60 -19.16
N ASP A 207 -5.59 -5.74 -18.03
CA ASP A 207 -5.15 -7.03 -17.52
C ASP A 207 -6.32 -7.93 -17.06
N LEU A 208 -7.38 -7.35 -16.47
CA LEU A 208 -8.61 -8.06 -16.12
C LEU A 208 -9.35 -8.60 -17.36
N ASN A 209 -9.38 -7.84 -18.44
CA ASN A 209 -10.04 -8.25 -19.68
C ASN A 209 -9.23 -9.27 -20.51
N SER A 210 -7.98 -9.51 -20.15
CA SER A 210 -7.08 -10.43 -20.85
C SER A 210 -7.03 -11.83 -20.22
N LYS A 211 -7.69 -12.01 -19.08
CA LYS A 211 -7.87 -13.28 -18.36
C LYS A 211 -9.20 -13.95 -18.69
#